data_642010bd6504b114dd82d17746b9d503
#
_entry.id   642010bd6504b114dd82d17746b9d503
#
_cell.length_a   1.000
_cell.length_b   1.000
_cell.length_c   1.000
_cell.angle_alpha   90.00
_cell.angle_beta   90.00
_cell.angle_gamma   90.00
#
_symmetry.space_group_name_H-M   'P 1'
#
loop_
_entity.id
_entity.type
_entity.pdbx_description
1 polymer ?
#
loop_
_entity_poly.entity_id
_entity_poly.type
_entity_poly.pdbx_seq_one_letter_code
_entity_poly.pdbx_strand_id
1 'polypeptide(L)'
;MNESDSLNFKANLSITGFWQGGNVETIIFRTKTGLSFRPWKKWVYKNTNSYVYQEFGREKADEDILSLNFLYFNPERKVYPLLLGFVSTNFRREIDLRYLLGAGFTVQVLNKDENWLKFSLTSEYEQTEFGSDDFNRSEFDGDSSINTFRATLWINGKYHLFKKKAIVTLESYFQPSLEQSRNFRWQADAGLEFPVWKFLSFKVNYLHSFESIVIADQEQEDTFLTFGFTLKSY
;
A
#
# COMPACT_ATOMS: atom_id res chain seq x y z
N MET A 1 4.08 -6.78 8.05
CA MET A 1 5.08 -7.69 8.68
C MET A 1 6.22 -6.84 9.21
N ASN A 2 6.79 -7.19 10.36
CA ASN A 2 7.93 -6.50 10.94
C ASN A 2 9.24 -7.07 10.35
N GLU A 3 10.03 -6.29 9.63
CA GLU A 3 11.32 -6.68 9.06
C GLU A 3 12.43 -6.81 10.11
N SER A 4 12.24 -6.21 11.29
CA SER A 4 13.19 -6.33 12.42
C SER A 4 13.02 -7.62 13.25
N ASP A 5 12.06 -8.46 12.88
CA ASP A 5 11.81 -9.73 13.54
C ASP A 5 12.87 -10.77 13.15
N SER A 6 13.18 -11.68 14.08
CA SER A 6 14.22 -12.69 13.91
C SER A 6 13.89 -13.84 12.97
N LEU A 7 12.63 -13.98 12.53
CA LEU A 7 12.22 -15.05 11.62
C LEU A 7 12.81 -14.87 10.21
N ASN A 8 13.38 -15.94 9.69
CA ASN A 8 14.01 -15.93 8.37
C ASN A 8 13.01 -15.83 7.21
N PHE A 9 11.78 -16.27 7.41
CA PHE A 9 10.71 -16.23 6.42
C PHE A 9 9.35 -15.97 7.07
N LYS A 10 8.56 -15.11 6.44
CA LYS A 10 7.17 -14.85 6.80
C LYS A 10 6.35 -14.63 5.55
N ALA A 11 5.12 -15.12 5.56
CA ALA A 11 4.13 -14.86 4.54
C ALA A 11 2.78 -14.52 5.16
N ASN A 12 2.00 -13.70 4.49
CA ASN A 12 0.58 -13.52 4.79
C ASN A 12 -0.22 -13.39 3.49
N LEU A 13 -1.47 -13.77 3.57
CA LEU A 13 -2.48 -13.59 2.54
C LEU A 13 -3.73 -13.04 3.20
N SER A 14 -4.23 -11.93 2.70
CA SER A 14 -5.50 -11.33 3.10
C SER A 14 -6.44 -11.31 1.91
N ILE A 15 -7.65 -11.79 2.09
CA ILE A 15 -8.73 -11.72 1.11
C ILE A 15 -9.90 -11.03 1.79
N THR A 16 -10.30 -9.90 1.24
CA THR A 16 -11.42 -9.10 1.73
C THR A 16 -12.31 -8.70 0.56
N GLY A 17 -13.58 -8.46 0.83
CA GLY A 17 -14.50 -8.04 -0.20
C GLY A 17 -15.83 -7.58 0.36
N PHE A 18 -16.66 -7.14 -0.55
CA PHE A 18 -18.04 -6.77 -0.33
C PHE A 18 -18.83 -7.17 -1.57
N TRP A 19 -20.02 -7.70 -1.37
CA TRP A 19 -20.96 -8.01 -2.42
C TRP A 19 -22.35 -7.52 -2.06
N GLN A 20 -23.00 -6.87 -3.00
CA GLN A 20 -24.38 -6.43 -2.94
C GLN A 20 -25.09 -6.90 -4.21
N GLY A 21 -26.24 -7.54 -4.07
CA GLY A 21 -27.08 -7.96 -5.17
C GLY A 21 -28.46 -7.31 -5.09
N GLY A 22 -29.25 -7.39 -6.19
CA GLY A 22 -30.60 -6.85 -6.29
C GLY A 22 -30.69 -5.75 -7.35
N ASN A 23 -31.40 -4.65 -7.04
CA ASN A 23 -31.55 -3.52 -7.99
C ASN A 23 -30.22 -2.82 -8.33
N VAL A 24 -29.24 -2.97 -7.45
CA VAL A 24 -27.88 -2.51 -7.64
C VAL A 24 -26.95 -3.69 -7.39
N GLU A 25 -26.13 -4.03 -8.38
CA GLU A 25 -25.11 -5.07 -8.23
C GLU A 25 -23.76 -4.39 -8.05
N THR A 26 -23.07 -4.73 -6.96
CA THR A 26 -21.72 -4.23 -6.66
C THR A 26 -20.88 -5.35 -6.12
N ILE A 27 -19.70 -5.52 -6.68
CA ILE A 27 -18.68 -6.44 -6.19
C ILE A 27 -17.43 -5.62 -5.93
N ILE A 28 -16.85 -5.76 -4.74
CA ILE A 28 -15.50 -5.29 -4.43
C ILE A 28 -14.74 -6.49 -3.91
N PHE A 29 -13.61 -6.80 -4.51
CA PHE A 29 -12.73 -7.87 -4.11
C PHE A 29 -11.31 -7.34 -3.97
N ARG A 30 -10.67 -7.65 -2.86
CA ARG A 30 -9.28 -7.25 -2.60
C ARG A 30 -8.46 -8.42 -2.08
N THR A 31 -7.34 -8.67 -2.73
CA THR A 31 -6.32 -9.59 -2.25
C THR A 31 -5.05 -8.82 -1.91
N LYS A 32 -4.47 -9.11 -0.75
CA LYS A 32 -3.17 -8.56 -0.34
C LYS A 32 -2.26 -9.69 0.11
N THR A 33 -1.10 -9.82 -0.53
CA THR A 33 -0.06 -10.76 -0.13
C THR A 33 1.11 -10.01 0.47
N GLY A 34 1.79 -10.64 1.40
CA GLY A 34 3.02 -10.12 1.97
C GLY A 34 4.03 -11.24 2.15
N LEU A 35 5.25 -10.97 1.74
CA LEU A 35 6.42 -11.83 1.93
C LEU A 35 7.51 -11.05 2.64
N SER A 36 8.23 -11.70 3.53
CA SER A 36 9.44 -11.16 4.13
C SER A 36 10.43 -12.30 4.33
N PHE A 37 11.64 -12.13 3.86
CA PHE A 37 12.70 -13.12 4.05
C PHE A 37 14.09 -12.46 4.17
N ARG A 38 15.05 -13.19 4.78
CA ARG A 38 16.44 -12.78 4.95
C ARG A 38 17.32 -13.49 3.93
N PRO A 39 17.63 -12.87 2.77
CA PRO A 39 18.55 -13.49 1.80
C PRO A 39 19.98 -13.58 2.35
N TRP A 40 20.39 -12.63 3.20
CA TRP A 40 21.70 -12.58 3.87
C TRP A 40 21.55 -12.07 5.32
N LYS A 41 22.53 -12.34 6.15
CA LYS A 41 22.50 -12.07 7.61
C LYS A 41 22.02 -10.65 8.00
N LYS A 42 22.34 -9.62 7.20
CA LYS A 42 22.01 -8.22 7.50
C LYS A 42 20.95 -7.64 6.60
N TRP A 43 20.46 -8.38 5.62
CA TRP A 43 19.49 -7.91 4.64
C TRP A 43 18.15 -8.58 4.83
N VAL A 44 17.10 -7.79 4.75
CA VAL A 44 15.72 -8.27 4.76
C VAL A 44 15.00 -7.72 3.55
N TYR A 45 14.50 -8.61 2.71
CA TYR A 45 13.60 -8.26 1.62
C TYR A 45 12.16 -8.41 2.09
N LYS A 46 11.35 -7.40 1.78
CA LYS A 46 9.91 -7.39 2.05
C LYS A 46 9.18 -7.01 0.76
N ASN A 47 8.23 -7.84 0.37
CA ASN A 47 7.35 -7.59 -0.75
C ASN A 47 5.91 -7.56 -0.25
N THR A 48 5.12 -6.63 -0.78
CA THR A 48 3.67 -6.56 -0.58
C THR A 48 3.02 -6.36 -1.94
N ASN A 49 2.13 -7.26 -2.33
CA ASN A 49 1.32 -7.09 -3.52
C ASN A 49 -0.13 -6.90 -3.11
N SER A 50 -0.84 -6.06 -3.83
CA SER A 50 -2.27 -5.84 -3.67
C SER A 50 -2.93 -5.89 -5.04
N TYR A 51 -4.08 -6.53 -5.09
CA TYR A 51 -4.99 -6.52 -6.22
C TYR A 51 -6.36 -6.09 -5.73
N VAL A 52 -6.96 -5.11 -6.37
CA VAL A 52 -8.31 -4.64 -6.14
C VAL A 52 -9.09 -4.82 -7.43
N TYR A 53 -10.29 -5.33 -7.35
CA TYR A 53 -11.24 -5.43 -8.44
C TYR A 53 -12.59 -4.91 -7.97
N GLN A 54 -13.19 -4.04 -8.78
CA GLN A 54 -14.53 -3.53 -8.53
C GLN A 54 -15.39 -3.67 -9.78
N GLU A 55 -16.61 -4.12 -9.57
CA GLU A 55 -17.65 -4.21 -10.58
C GLU A 55 -18.91 -3.47 -10.09
N PHE A 56 -19.55 -2.75 -10.97
CA PHE A 56 -20.81 -2.07 -10.72
C PHE A 56 -21.76 -2.34 -11.90
N GLY A 57 -22.95 -2.85 -11.61
CA GLY A 57 -23.92 -3.16 -12.66
C GLY A 57 -23.44 -4.21 -13.67
N ARG A 58 -22.54 -5.13 -13.29
CA ARG A 58 -21.88 -6.14 -14.14
C ARG A 58 -20.84 -5.56 -15.13
N GLU A 59 -20.46 -4.32 -14.93
CA GLU A 59 -19.36 -3.70 -15.69
C GLU A 59 -18.17 -3.45 -14.78
N LYS A 60 -16.96 -3.66 -15.30
CA LYS A 60 -15.73 -3.38 -14.55
C LYS A 60 -15.65 -1.87 -14.27
N ALA A 61 -15.64 -1.52 -12.99
CA ALA A 61 -15.55 -0.15 -12.52
C ALA A 61 -14.13 0.23 -12.08
N ASP A 62 -13.34 -0.75 -11.58
CA ASP A 62 -11.96 -0.51 -11.18
C ASP A 62 -11.14 -1.80 -11.19
N GLU A 63 -9.83 -1.67 -11.41
CA GLU A 63 -8.85 -2.76 -11.32
C GLU A 63 -7.47 -2.19 -11.01
N ASP A 64 -6.99 -2.47 -9.79
CA ASP A 64 -5.71 -1.98 -9.31
C ASP A 64 -4.74 -3.13 -9.07
N ILE A 65 -3.54 -2.98 -9.59
CA ILE A 65 -2.40 -3.86 -9.28
C ILE A 65 -1.31 -3.00 -8.63
N LEU A 66 -0.81 -3.46 -7.50
CA LEU A 66 0.28 -2.81 -6.78
C LEU A 66 1.30 -3.85 -6.34
N SER A 67 2.57 -3.60 -6.63
CA SER A 67 3.71 -4.34 -6.08
C SER A 67 4.68 -3.37 -5.40
N LEU A 68 4.88 -3.57 -4.11
CA LEU A 68 5.73 -2.75 -3.25
C LEU A 68 6.87 -3.60 -2.70
N ASN A 69 8.11 -3.19 -2.99
CA ASN A 69 9.31 -3.95 -2.71
C ASN A 69 10.27 -3.12 -1.88
N PHE A 70 10.68 -3.63 -0.73
CA PHE A 70 11.67 -3.00 0.13
C PHE A 70 12.85 -3.95 0.37
N LEU A 71 14.04 -3.41 0.32
CA LEU A 71 15.24 -4.09 0.75
C LEU A 71 15.88 -3.29 1.89
N TYR A 72 15.82 -3.83 3.10
CA TYR A 72 16.33 -3.21 4.31
C TYR A 72 17.72 -3.74 4.66
N PHE A 73 18.59 -2.84 5.09
CA PHE A 73 19.90 -3.23 5.61
C PHE A 73 19.96 -3.05 7.13
N ASN A 74 20.24 -4.12 7.85
CA ASN A 74 20.41 -4.17 9.30
C ASN A 74 19.18 -3.64 10.09
N PRO A 75 17.96 -4.14 9.83
CA PRO A 75 16.71 -3.59 10.37
C PRO A 75 16.53 -3.84 11.88
N GLU A 76 17.47 -4.48 12.55
CA GLU A 76 17.49 -4.64 14.01
C GLU A 76 17.93 -3.35 14.73
N ARG A 77 18.54 -2.40 14.00
CA ARG A 77 18.92 -1.09 14.53
C ARG A 77 17.70 -0.18 14.66
N LYS A 78 17.81 0.84 15.52
CA LYS A 78 16.78 1.87 15.68
C LYS A 78 16.57 2.69 14.38
N VAL A 79 17.66 2.94 13.65
CA VAL A 79 17.66 3.62 12.36
C VAL A 79 18.41 2.75 11.37
N TYR A 80 17.83 2.49 10.19
CA TYR A 80 18.43 1.65 9.17
C TYR A 80 18.02 2.08 7.76
N PRO A 81 18.93 1.93 6.76
CA PRO A 81 18.65 2.28 5.39
C PRO A 81 17.75 1.25 4.70
N LEU A 82 17.07 1.72 3.65
CA LEU A 82 16.24 0.91 2.77
C LEU A 82 16.40 1.32 1.31
N LEU A 83 16.15 0.38 0.40
CA LEU A 83 15.86 0.62 -1.00
C LEU A 83 14.39 0.29 -1.25
N LEU A 84 13.76 1.05 -2.15
CA LEU A 84 12.36 0.94 -2.53
C LEU A 84 12.24 0.70 -4.03
N GLY A 85 11.41 -0.28 -4.40
CA GLY A 85 10.85 -0.44 -5.74
C GLY A 85 9.34 -0.56 -5.66
N PHE A 86 8.64 0.21 -6.47
CA PHE A 86 7.18 0.24 -6.53
C PHE A 86 6.74 0.13 -7.97
N VAL A 87 5.72 -0.68 -8.25
CA VAL A 87 5.05 -0.78 -9.56
C VAL A 87 3.57 -0.86 -9.33
N SER A 88 2.79 -0.09 -10.10
CA SER A 88 1.33 -0.16 -10.05
C SER A 88 0.68 0.17 -11.39
N THR A 89 -0.54 -0.33 -11.55
CA THR A 89 -1.52 0.09 -12.56
C THR A 89 -2.81 0.48 -11.86
N ASN A 90 -3.65 1.31 -12.49
CA ASN A 90 -4.97 1.65 -11.98
C ASN A 90 -5.92 1.92 -13.15
N PHE A 91 -6.90 1.06 -13.31
CA PHE A 91 -7.83 1.12 -14.44
C PHE A 91 -8.68 2.40 -14.42
N ARG A 92 -9.26 2.74 -13.27
CA ARG A 92 -10.16 3.88 -13.16
C ARG A 92 -9.45 5.22 -13.34
N ARG A 93 -8.21 5.34 -12.88
CA ARG A 93 -7.37 6.53 -13.02
C ARG A 93 -6.61 6.56 -14.34
N GLU A 94 -6.88 5.58 -15.22
CA GLU A 94 -6.19 5.44 -16.50
C GLU A 94 -4.65 5.44 -16.34
N ILE A 95 -4.14 4.81 -15.27
CA ILE A 95 -2.72 4.62 -15.07
C ILE A 95 -2.33 3.27 -15.67
N ASP A 96 -1.74 3.30 -16.85
CA ASP A 96 -1.29 2.11 -17.56
C ASP A 96 -0.09 1.49 -16.86
N LEU A 97 0.87 2.34 -16.43
CA LEU A 97 2.02 1.91 -15.68
C LEU A 97 2.57 3.05 -14.82
N ARG A 98 2.83 2.76 -13.57
CA ARG A 98 3.58 3.64 -12.67
C ARG A 98 4.68 2.85 -12.00
N TYR A 99 5.89 3.37 -12.02
CA TYR A 99 6.98 2.80 -11.24
C TYR A 99 7.78 3.88 -10.51
N LEU A 100 8.28 3.50 -9.34
CA LEU A 100 9.19 4.32 -8.54
C LEU A 100 10.39 3.48 -8.13
N LEU A 101 11.55 4.10 -8.16
CA LEU A 101 12.77 3.55 -7.60
C LEU A 101 13.40 4.57 -6.68
N GLY A 102 13.76 4.15 -5.48
CA GLY A 102 14.28 5.09 -4.50
C GLY A 102 15.06 4.45 -3.36
N ALA A 103 15.53 5.31 -2.48
CA ALA A 103 16.25 4.94 -1.28
C ALA A 103 15.91 5.88 -0.13
N GLY A 104 16.15 5.42 1.07
CA GLY A 104 15.91 6.21 2.27
C GLY A 104 16.30 5.49 3.54
N PHE A 105 15.65 5.85 4.63
CA PHE A 105 15.88 5.24 5.92
C PHE A 105 14.60 5.09 6.71
N THR A 106 14.58 4.09 7.58
CA THR A 106 13.50 3.82 8.53
C THR A 106 13.95 4.12 9.94
N VAL A 107 13.07 4.76 10.71
CA VAL A 107 13.21 4.96 12.16
C VAL A 107 12.18 4.09 12.88
N GLN A 108 12.66 3.19 13.73
CA GLN A 108 11.84 2.33 14.57
C GLN A 108 11.50 3.04 15.87
N VAL A 109 10.25 3.55 15.99
CA VAL A 109 9.80 4.30 17.16
C VAL A 109 9.35 3.37 18.28
N LEU A 110 8.64 2.30 17.91
CA LEU A 110 8.18 1.26 18.81
C LEU A 110 8.55 -0.12 18.23
N ASN A 111 9.11 -0.99 19.06
CA ASN A 111 9.30 -2.41 18.75
C ASN A 111 9.36 -3.19 20.06
N LYS A 112 8.19 -3.57 20.56
CA LYS A 112 8.05 -4.26 21.85
C LYS A 112 6.86 -5.20 21.82
N ASP A 113 7.05 -6.45 22.26
CA ASP A 113 5.98 -7.43 22.47
C ASP A 113 5.07 -7.64 21.25
N GLU A 114 5.66 -7.75 20.04
CA GLU A 114 4.98 -7.86 18.76
C GLU A 114 4.27 -6.56 18.29
N ASN A 115 4.28 -5.50 19.12
CA ASN A 115 3.82 -4.17 18.75
C ASN A 115 4.97 -3.39 18.12
N TRP A 116 4.69 -2.71 17.03
CA TRP A 116 5.70 -1.91 16.38
C TRP A 116 5.09 -0.73 15.64
N LEU A 117 5.86 0.35 15.58
CA LEU A 117 5.56 1.56 14.83
C LEU A 117 6.84 2.09 14.20
N LYS A 118 6.81 2.36 12.92
CA LYS A 118 7.95 2.79 12.12
C LYS A 118 7.57 3.94 11.21
N PHE A 119 8.51 4.84 11.05
CA PHE A 119 8.47 5.91 10.07
C PHE A 119 9.62 5.69 9.09
N SER A 120 9.35 5.83 7.80
CA SER A 120 10.42 5.83 6.80
C SER A 120 10.32 7.10 5.97
N LEU A 121 11.47 7.66 5.63
CA LEU A 121 11.59 8.76 4.70
C LEU A 121 12.42 8.28 3.52
N THR A 122 11.87 8.40 2.33
CA THR A 122 12.50 7.97 1.09
C THR A 122 12.49 9.09 0.07
N SER A 123 13.44 9.05 -0.86
CA SER A 123 13.42 9.87 -2.07
C SER A 123 13.43 8.93 -3.27
N GLU A 124 12.52 9.16 -4.22
CA GLU A 124 12.28 8.31 -5.37
C GLU A 124 12.25 9.10 -6.66
N TYR A 125 12.70 8.49 -7.73
CA TYR A 125 12.33 8.84 -9.09
C TYR A 125 11.07 8.09 -9.47
N GLU A 126 10.08 8.79 -10.01
CA GLU A 126 8.82 8.24 -10.52
C GLU A 126 8.68 8.50 -12.00
N GLN A 127 8.14 7.51 -12.70
CA GLN A 127 7.53 7.66 -14.01
C GLN A 127 6.13 7.06 -13.97
N THR A 128 5.15 7.82 -14.49
CA THR A 128 3.76 7.39 -14.62
C THR A 128 3.32 7.59 -16.06
N GLU A 129 2.77 6.56 -16.67
CA GLU A 129 2.16 6.57 -17.99
C GLU A 129 0.65 6.45 -17.84
N PHE A 130 -0.08 7.37 -18.47
CA PHE A 130 -1.53 7.44 -18.45
C PHE A 130 -2.12 7.09 -19.82
N GLY A 131 -3.33 6.59 -19.83
CA GLY A 131 -4.10 6.31 -21.06
C GLY A 131 -4.63 7.56 -21.76
N SER A 132 -4.53 8.74 -21.12
CA SER A 132 -4.97 10.03 -21.64
C SER A 132 -3.96 11.12 -21.30
N ASP A 133 -4.00 12.24 -22.02
CA ASP A 133 -3.17 13.44 -21.82
C ASP A 133 -4.00 14.67 -21.40
N ASP A 134 -5.25 14.48 -21.02
CA ASP A 134 -6.16 15.52 -20.52
C ASP A 134 -6.34 15.37 -19.01
N PHE A 135 -5.79 16.31 -18.24
CA PHE A 135 -5.77 16.22 -16.79
C PHE A 135 -6.71 17.24 -16.13
N ASN A 136 -7.04 16.99 -14.87
CA ASN A 136 -7.79 17.95 -14.03
C ASN A 136 -7.04 19.26 -13.80
N ARG A 137 -5.80 19.36 -14.27
CA ARG A 137 -4.92 20.55 -14.21
C ARG A 137 -4.21 20.75 -15.53
N SER A 138 -4.53 21.85 -16.19
CA SER A 138 -4.02 22.17 -17.53
C SER A 138 -2.48 22.29 -17.61
N GLU A 139 -1.78 22.45 -16.46
CA GLU A 139 -0.32 22.48 -16.43
C GLU A 139 0.32 21.10 -16.75
N PHE A 140 -0.48 20.04 -16.80
CA PHE A 140 -0.07 18.66 -17.13
C PHE A 140 -0.61 18.18 -18.47
N ASP A 141 -1.48 18.95 -19.15
CA ASP A 141 -2.09 18.56 -20.41
C ASP A 141 -1.08 18.44 -21.55
N GLY A 142 -1.37 17.50 -22.48
CA GLY A 142 -0.63 17.33 -23.73
C GLY A 142 0.55 16.35 -23.64
N ASP A 143 0.81 15.73 -22.48
CA ASP A 143 1.77 14.63 -22.33
C ASP A 143 1.17 13.55 -21.41
N SER A 144 0.95 12.36 -21.94
CA SER A 144 0.45 11.22 -21.16
C SER A 144 1.48 10.63 -20.18
N SER A 145 2.70 11.17 -20.13
CA SER A 145 3.76 10.70 -19.24
C SER A 145 4.17 11.79 -18.25
N ILE A 146 4.10 11.47 -16.95
CA ILE A 146 4.57 12.35 -15.87
C ILE A 146 5.77 11.73 -15.20
N ASN A 147 6.90 12.46 -15.26
CA ASN A 147 8.14 12.10 -14.56
C ASN A 147 8.41 13.11 -13.46
N THR A 148 8.84 12.64 -12.29
CA THR A 148 9.16 13.53 -11.17
C THR A 148 10.01 12.85 -10.11
N PHE A 149 10.77 13.65 -9.35
CA PHE A 149 11.34 13.22 -8.07
C PHE A 149 10.33 13.45 -6.94
N ARG A 150 10.21 12.47 -6.05
CA ARG A 150 9.34 12.53 -4.88
C ARG A 150 10.11 12.36 -3.58
N ALA A 151 9.55 12.91 -2.52
CA ALA A 151 9.88 12.50 -1.16
C ALA A 151 8.66 11.80 -0.55
N THR A 152 8.86 10.65 0.09
CA THR A 152 7.75 9.92 0.70
C THR A 152 7.97 9.72 2.19
N LEU A 153 6.98 10.14 2.97
CA LEU A 153 6.87 9.78 4.38
C LEU A 153 5.96 8.57 4.49
N TRP A 154 6.50 7.47 5.01
CA TRP A 154 5.77 6.23 5.28
C TRP A 154 5.53 6.08 6.78
N ILE A 155 4.34 5.62 7.13
CA ILE A 155 3.95 5.26 8.48
C ILE A 155 3.44 3.83 8.46
N ASN A 156 4.11 2.95 9.19
CA ASN A 156 3.74 1.55 9.27
C ASN A 156 3.65 1.13 10.73
N GLY A 157 2.58 0.44 11.08
CA GLY A 157 2.37 0.02 12.45
C GLY A 157 1.52 -1.23 12.61
N LYS A 158 1.72 -1.89 13.74
CA LYS A 158 0.88 -2.99 14.23
C LYS A 158 0.78 -2.91 15.74
N TYR A 159 -0.43 -2.97 16.26
CA TYR A 159 -0.68 -2.91 17.68
C TYR A 159 -1.71 -3.94 18.12
N HIS A 160 -1.40 -4.69 19.17
CA HIS A 160 -2.29 -5.68 19.76
C HIS A 160 -3.10 -5.06 20.90
N LEU A 161 -4.40 -5.21 20.83
CA LEU A 161 -5.36 -4.71 21.81
C LEU A 161 -5.98 -5.87 22.60
N PHE A 162 -6.51 -5.59 23.78
CA PHE A 162 -7.30 -6.51 24.60
C PHE A 162 -6.63 -7.88 24.80
N LYS A 163 -5.34 -7.89 25.19
CA LYS A 163 -4.54 -9.14 25.35
C LYS A 163 -4.49 -9.99 24.07
N LYS A 164 -4.26 -9.34 22.93
CA LYS A 164 -4.19 -9.94 21.58
C LYS A 164 -5.52 -10.42 20.99
N LYS A 165 -6.67 -10.04 21.57
CA LYS A 165 -7.99 -10.37 20.97
C LYS A 165 -8.32 -9.52 19.74
N ALA A 166 -7.69 -8.37 19.60
CA ALA A 166 -7.79 -7.54 18.40
C ALA A 166 -6.40 -7.00 18.02
N ILE A 167 -6.18 -6.79 16.72
CA ILE A 167 -4.93 -6.29 16.16
C ILE A 167 -5.27 -5.14 15.22
N VAL A 168 -4.70 -3.96 15.47
CA VAL A 168 -4.75 -2.83 14.55
C VAL A 168 -3.51 -2.84 13.69
N THR A 169 -3.68 -2.67 12.38
CA THR A 169 -2.60 -2.48 11.42
C THR A 169 -2.79 -1.16 10.70
N LEU A 170 -1.71 -0.45 10.45
CA LEU A 170 -1.67 0.79 9.68
C LEU A 170 -0.54 0.73 8.67
N GLU A 171 -0.84 1.11 7.44
CA GLU A 171 0.13 1.31 6.37
C GLU A 171 -0.31 2.57 5.60
N SER A 172 0.45 3.65 5.74
CA SER A 172 0.10 4.95 5.20
C SER A 172 1.31 5.62 4.59
N TYR A 173 1.09 6.44 3.57
CA TYR A 173 2.13 7.29 3.03
C TYR A 173 1.58 8.65 2.60
N PHE A 174 2.46 9.65 2.62
CA PHE A 174 2.29 10.96 2.00
C PHE A 174 3.47 11.21 1.07
N GLN A 175 3.19 11.55 -0.19
CA GLN A 175 4.16 11.52 -1.28
C GLN A 175 4.03 12.75 -2.19
N PRO A 176 4.60 13.90 -1.80
CA PRO A 176 4.69 15.08 -2.65
C PRO A 176 5.78 14.93 -3.72
N SER A 177 5.56 15.55 -4.89
CA SER A 177 6.62 15.83 -5.84
C SER A 177 7.55 16.92 -5.30
N LEU A 178 8.86 16.80 -5.57
CA LEU A 178 9.86 17.81 -5.23
C LEU A 178 9.98 18.89 -6.30
N GLU A 179 9.43 18.67 -7.50
CA GLU A 179 9.56 19.52 -8.68
C GLU A 179 8.25 20.24 -9.03
N GLN A 180 7.12 19.60 -8.72
CA GLN A 180 5.78 20.03 -9.11
C GLN A 180 4.95 20.26 -7.84
N SER A 181 4.89 21.49 -7.33
CA SER A 181 4.33 21.82 -6.02
C SER A 181 2.86 21.38 -5.77
N ARG A 182 2.10 21.15 -6.83
CA ARG A 182 0.69 20.71 -6.76
C ARG A 182 0.51 19.23 -7.02
N ASN A 183 1.59 18.49 -7.30
CA ASN A 183 1.56 17.06 -7.54
C ASN A 183 1.91 16.30 -6.26
N PHE A 184 0.90 15.85 -5.55
CA PHE A 184 1.06 15.04 -4.34
C PHE A 184 -0.03 13.98 -4.26
N ARG A 185 0.24 12.92 -3.53
CA ARG A 185 -0.73 11.88 -3.20
C ARG A 185 -0.50 11.33 -1.79
N TRP A 186 -1.51 10.71 -1.26
CA TRP A 186 -1.42 10.00 0.00
C TRP A 186 -2.38 8.82 0.03
N GLN A 187 -2.08 7.86 0.89
CA GLN A 187 -2.92 6.70 1.13
C GLN A 187 -2.87 6.32 2.60
N ALA A 188 -4.01 5.91 3.13
CA ALA A 188 -4.15 5.28 4.43
C ALA A 188 -4.84 3.93 4.28
N ASP A 189 -4.14 2.86 4.67
CA ASP A 189 -4.65 1.48 4.71
C ASP A 189 -4.66 1.04 6.18
N ALA A 190 -5.84 1.01 6.79
CA ALA A 190 -6.03 0.61 8.18
C ALA A 190 -6.79 -0.72 8.24
N GLY A 191 -6.29 -1.64 9.04
CA GLY A 191 -6.90 -2.95 9.27
C GLY A 191 -7.19 -3.18 10.74
N LEU A 192 -8.37 -3.74 11.04
CA LEU A 192 -8.72 -4.28 12.33
C LEU A 192 -8.92 -5.79 12.18
N GLU A 193 -8.09 -6.56 12.86
CA GLU A 193 -8.10 -8.02 12.78
C GLU A 193 -8.52 -8.62 14.12
N PHE A 194 -9.35 -9.66 14.05
CA PHE A 194 -9.79 -10.45 15.18
C PHE A 194 -9.29 -11.90 14.99
N PRO A 195 -8.24 -12.34 15.71
CA PRO A 195 -7.74 -13.70 15.63
C PRO A 195 -8.81 -14.73 15.96
N VAL A 196 -9.09 -15.65 15.03
CA VAL A 196 -10.02 -16.76 15.20
C VAL A 196 -9.24 -18.04 15.56
N TRP A 197 -8.15 -18.27 14.84
CA TRP A 197 -7.19 -19.35 15.09
C TRP A 197 -5.76 -18.83 15.02
N LYS A 198 -4.82 -19.68 15.37
CA LYS A 198 -3.38 -19.35 15.39
C LYS A 198 -2.91 -18.69 14.08
N PHE A 199 -3.41 -19.14 12.94
CA PHE A 199 -3.01 -18.67 11.60
C PHE A 199 -4.11 -17.91 10.85
N LEU A 200 -5.34 -17.82 11.39
CA LEU A 200 -6.50 -17.21 10.74
C LEU A 200 -7.07 -16.07 11.58
N SER A 201 -7.29 -14.92 10.96
CA SER A 201 -7.98 -13.78 11.55
C SER A 201 -9.12 -13.31 10.65
N PHE A 202 -10.25 -12.93 11.23
CA PHE A 202 -11.24 -12.10 10.55
C PHE A 202 -10.69 -10.68 10.46
N LYS A 203 -10.87 -10.01 9.33
CA LYS A 203 -10.33 -8.67 9.09
C LYS A 203 -11.41 -7.73 8.57
N VAL A 204 -11.46 -6.53 9.14
CA VAL A 204 -12.11 -5.34 8.58
C VAL A 204 -10.99 -4.45 8.05
N ASN A 205 -11.10 -3.97 6.81
CA ASN A 205 -10.09 -3.13 6.19
C ASN A 205 -10.72 -1.85 5.64
N TYR A 206 -10.12 -0.72 5.99
CA TYR A 206 -10.42 0.60 5.45
C TYR A 206 -9.22 1.09 4.65
N LEU A 207 -9.44 1.39 3.39
CA LEU A 207 -8.46 2.01 2.49
C LEU A 207 -9.04 3.34 2.03
N HIS A 208 -8.24 4.39 2.14
CA HIS A 208 -8.55 5.69 1.56
C HIS A 208 -7.31 6.22 0.84
N SER A 209 -7.47 6.70 -0.37
CA SER A 209 -6.40 7.25 -1.19
C SER A 209 -6.83 8.55 -1.87
N PHE A 210 -5.85 9.42 -2.08
CA PHE A 210 -6.01 10.70 -2.76
C PHE A 210 -4.86 10.90 -3.75
N GLU A 211 -5.17 11.38 -4.94
CA GLU A 211 -4.20 11.88 -5.92
C GLU A 211 -4.61 13.26 -6.42
N SER A 212 -3.70 14.22 -6.37
CA SER A 212 -3.97 15.60 -6.78
C SER A 212 -4.00 15.78 -8.30
N ILE A 213 -3.32 14.89 -9.04
CA ILE A 213 -3.29 14.87 -10.50
C ILE A 213 -3.99 13.59 -10.96
N VAL A 214 -5.10 13.75 -11.64
CA VAL A 214 -5.91 12.68 -12.25
C VAL A 214 -6.33 13.11 -13.64
N ILE A 215 -6.72 12.17 -14.48
CA ILE A 215 -7.34 12.47 -15.76
C ILE A 215 -8.60 13.32 -15.55
N ALA A 216 -8.91 14.22 -16.47
CA ALA A 216 -10.10 15.07 -16.42
C ALA A 216 -11.36 14.20 -16.20
N ASP A 217 -12.31 14.73 -15.46
CA ASP A 217 -13.55 14.05 -15.07
C ASP A 217 -13.39 12.82 -14.14
N GLN A 218 -12.16 12.50 -13.68
CA GLN A 218 -11.93 11.47 -12.67
C GLN A 218 -11.88 12.04 -11.24
N GLU A 219 -12.39 11.25 -10.29
CA GLU A 219 -12.35 11.62 -8.88
C GLU A 219 -10.92 11.47 -8.30
N GLN A 220 -10.54 12.43 -7.46
CA GLN A 220 -9.24 12.44 -6.79
C GLN A 220 -9.17 11.47 -5.60
N GLU A 221 -10.31 11.08 -5.04
CA GLU A 221 -10.40 10.30 -3.81
C GLU A 221 -11.04 8.94 -4.05
N ASP A 222 -10.52 7.92 -3.37
CA ASP A 222 -11.06 6.57 -3.32
C ASP A 222 -11.18 6.07 -1.90
N THR A 223 -12.32 5.47 -1.58
CA THR A 223 -12.56 4.87 -0.27
C THR A 223 -13.15 3.47 -0.40
N PHE A 224 -12.50 2.51 0.25
CA PHE A 224 -12.95 1.12 0.32
C PHE A 224 -13.09 0.66 1.77
N LEU A 225 -14.24 0.12 2.14
CA LEU A 225 -14.45 -0.62 3.37
C LEU A 225 -14.77 -2.08 3.01
N THR A 226 -13.89 -2.98 3.39
CA THR A 226 -13.99 -4.38 3.03
C THR A 226 -13.84 -5.29 4.24
N PHE A 227 -14.42 -6.50 4.15
CA PHE A 227 -14.44 -7.51 5.20
C PHE A 227 -13.92 -8.84 4.65
N GLY A 228 -13.24 -9.62 5.46
CA GLY A 228 -12.74 -10.92 5.03
C GLY A 228 -11.78 -11.58 6.01
N PHE A 229 -10.80 -12.30 5.49
CA PHE A 229 -9.90 -13.11 6.30
C PHE A 229 -8.44 -12.85 5.95
N THR A 230 -7.58 -13.02 6.95
CA THR A 230 -6.12 -13.02 6.79
C THR A 230 -5.55 -14.33 7.28
N LEU A 231 -4.76 -14.98 6.42
CA LEU A 231 -3.92 -16.13 6.75
C LEU A 231 -2.48 -15.67 6.99
N LYS A 232 -1.82 -16.19 8.00
CA LYS A 232 -0.42 -15.86 8.36
C LYS A 232 0.39 -17.13 8.56
N SER A 233 1.62 -17.18 8.02
CA SER A 233 2.63 -18.15 8.45
C SER A 233 3.30 -17.67 9.74
N TYR A 234 3.71 -18.60 10.58
CA TYR A 234 4.49 -18.36 11.78
C TYR A 234 5.88 -18.99 11.62
#